data_fab79a4c01bf61f4666cc0099525dae0
#
_entry.id   fab79a4c01bf61f4666cc0099525dae0
#
_cell.length_a   1.000
_cell.length_b   1.000
_cell.length_c   1.000
_cell.angle_alpha   90.00
_cell.angle_beta   90.00
_cell.angle_gamma   90.00
#
_symmetry.space_group_name_H-M   'P 1'
#
loop_
_entity.id
_entity.type
_entity.pdbx_description
1 polymer ?
#
loop_
_entity_poly.entity_id
_entity_poly.type
_entity_poly.pdbx_seq_one_letter_code
_entity_poly.pdbx_strand_id
1 'polypeptide(L)'
;MVQERLCPYCMKVLPAQVISCPHCGKVFVGRNPAGSLPVGSMLGGRYTVGEMLTMDGEGILYSGVEDLGGFRVTIKEYLPFTLAAERGEDCILHPKKGSEVLFKTTRMDFADLYHAIQRITPATGLEAVLDVVEANNTVYAVLEDLGGTPLDEWLDARSATLRAEEACAMLRPVFEGVAAMHK
;
A
#
# COMPACT_ATOMS: atom_id res chain seq x y z
N MET A 1 -20.02 26.89 4.87
CA MET A 1 -19.37 25.66 5.36
C MET A 1 -18.03 25.57 4.67
N VAL A 2 -16.92 25.45 5.40
CA VAL A 2 -15.60 25.25 4.80
C VAL A 2 -15.59 23.83 4.28
N GLN A 3 -15.37 23.66 2.99
CA GLN A 3 -15.22 22.34 2.38
C GLN A 3 -13.91 21.72 2.89
N GLU A 4 -13.97 20.53 3.44
CA GLU A 4 -12.83 19.78 3.95
C GLU A 4 -12.45 18.67 2.99
N ARG A 5 -11.16 18.27 2.99
CA ARG A 5 -10.64 17.11 2.29
C ARG A 5 -9.55 16.42 3.11
N LEU A 6 -9.24 15.18 2.78
CA LEU A 6 -8.09 14.50 3.34
C LEU A 6 -6.81 14.87 2.58
N CYS A 7 -5.71 14.97 3.30
CA CYS A 7 -4.39 15.03 2.68
C CYS A 7 -4.10 13.69 2.02
N PRO A 8 -3.78 13.64 0.71
CA PRO A 8 -3.55 12.37 0.03
C PRO A 8 -2.27 11.65 0.48
N TYR A 9 -1.37 12.34 1.20
CA TYR A 9 -0.11 11.75 1.71
C TYR A 9 -0.19 11.30 3.17
N CYS A 10 -0.69 12.15 4.06
CA CYS A 10 -0.74 11.87 5.50
C CYS A 10 -2.14 11.67 6.04
N MET A 11 -3.15 11.70 5.17
CA MET A 11 -4.57 11.46 5.44
C MET A 11 -5.19 12.32 6.56
N LYS A 12 -4.54 13.42 6.94
CA LYS A 12 -5.13 14.40 7.88
C LYS A 12 -6.13 15.29 7.17
N VAL A 13 -7.20 15.62 7.87
CA VAL A 13 -8.24 16.55 7.40
C VAL A 13 -7.66 17.96 7.24
N LEU A 14 -7.97 18.60 6.13
CA LEU A 14 -7.56 19.97 5.81
C LEU A 14 -8.65 20.73 5.06
N PRO A 15 -8.54 22.09 5.04
CA PRO A 15 -9.36 22.90 4.14
C PRO A 15 -9.12 22.51 2.67
N ALA A 16 -10.20 22.41 1.87
CA ALA A 16 -10.10 21.95 0.49
C ALA A 16 -9.27 22.88 -0.42
N GLN A 17 -9.08 24.15 -0.04
CA GLN A 17 -8.40 25.16 -0.86
C GLN A 17 -6.88 25.16 -0.74
N VAL A 18 -6.30 24.42 0.24
CA VAL A 18 -4.85 24.44 0.41
C VAL A 18 -4.15 23.64 -0.71
N ILE A 19 -3.03 24.15 -1.20
CA ILE A 19 -2.22 23.54 -2.27
C ILE A 19 -1.07 22.69 -1.73
N SER A 20 -0.82 22.77 -0.43
CA SER A 20 0.15 21.94 0.29
C SER A 20 -0.38 21.60 1.67
N CYS A 21 0.07 20.45 2.19
CA CYS A 21 -0.35 20.00 3.50
C CYS A 21 0.41 20.73 4.61
N PRO A 22 -0.25 21.43 5.56
CA PRO A 22 0.43 22.05 6.69
C PRO A 22 0.99 21.04 7.70
N HIS A 23 0.57 19.77 7.63
CA HIS A 23 1.00 18.73 8.57
C HIS A 23 2.23 17.96 8.08
N CYS A 24 2.29 17.60 6.78
CA CYS A 24 3.40 16.83 6.21
C CYS A 24 4.27 17.62 5.23
N GLY A 25 3.91 18.88 4.93
CA GLY A 25 4.67 19.76 4.04
C GLY A 25 4.57 19.44 2.55
N LYS A 26 3.95 18.31 2.17
CA LYS A 26 3.90 17.90 0.76
C LYS A 26 2.94 18.77 -0.05
N VAL A 27 3.38 19.13 -1.27
CA VAL A 27 2.57 19.85 -2.26
C VAL A 27 1.69 18.84 -2.99
N PHE A 28 0.43 19.18 -3.22
CA PHE A 28 -0.52 18.27 -3.89
C PHE A 28 -0.30 18.27 -5.40
N VAL A 29 0.04 17.12 -5.94
CA VAL A 29 0.23 16.89 -7.38
C VAL A 29 -1.11 16.60 -8.08
N GLY A 30 -2.16 16.36 -7.31
CA GLY A 30 -3.56 16.42 -7.74
C GLY A 30 -4.17 15.14 -8.30
N ARG A 31 -3.39 14.21 -8.85
CA ARG A 31 -3.92 12.97 -9.42
C ARG A 31 -2.91 11.84 -9.36
N ASN A 32 -3.38 10.65 -9.02
CA ASN A 32 -2.60 9.44 -9.24
C ASN A 32 -2.38 9.22 -10.76
N PRO A 33 -1.26 8.60 -11.16
CA PRO A 33 -0.98 8.30 -12.56
C PRO A 33 -2.10 7.50 -13.24
N ALA A 34 -2.18 7.58 -14.57
CA ALA A 34 -3.12 6.77 -15.35
C ALA A 34 -2.94 5.27 -15.05
N GLY A 35 -4.03 4.55 -14.93
CA GLY A 35 -4.04 3.13 -14.59
C GLY A 35 -4.06 2.82 -13.08
N SER A 36 -3.76 3.80 -12.21
CA SER A 36 -3.94 3.67 -10.77
C SER A 36 -5.35 4.10 -10.31
N LEU A 37 -5.72 3.79 -9.07
CA LEU A 37 -6.98 4.28 -8.49
C LEU A 37 -6.92 5.80 -8.30
N PRO A 38 -8.02 6.52 -8.55
CA PRO A 38 -8.14 7.93 -8.18
C PRO A 38 -8.01 8.14 -6.68
N VAL A 39 -7.41 9.27 -6.27
CA VAL A 39 -7.42 9.71 -4.88
C VAL A 39 -8.87 9.90 -4.41
N GLY A 40 -9.21 9.36 -3.24
CA GLY A 40 -10.56 9.40 -2.68
C GLY A 40 -11.43 8.20 -3.09
N SER A 41 -10.91 7.25 -3.87
CA SER A 41 -11.60 5.99 -4.15
C SER A 41 -11.90 5.24 -2.85
N MET A 42 -13.10 4.66 -2.76
CA MET A 42 -13.52 3.88 -1.59
C MET A 42 -13.33 2.39 -1.87
N LEU A 43 -12.66 1.68 -0.97
CA LEU A 43 -12.50 0.22 -1.02
C LEU A 43 -13.28 -0.45 0.11
N GLY A 44 -14.10 -1.44 -0.26
CA GLY A 44 -14.88 -2.23 0.68
C GLY A 44 -15.83 -1.41 1.58
N GLY A 45 -16.14 -0.15 1.21
CA GLY A 45 -16.94 0.75 2.02
C GLY A 45 -16.28 1.18 3.34
N ARG A 46 -14.96 0.98 3.47
CA ARG A 46 -14.23 1.16 4.72
C ARG A 46 -12.92 1.93 4.59
N TYR A 47 -12.25 1.85 3.44
CA TYR A 47 -10.93 2.44 3.25
C TYR A 47 -10.95 3.48 2.15
N THR A 48 -10.51 4.69 2.46
CA THR A 48 -10.30 5.75 1.46
C THR A 48 -8.87 5.69 0.94
N VAL A 49 -8.71 5.57 -0.38
CA VAL A 49 -7.42 5.54 -1.09
C VAL A 49 -6.83 6.94 -1.19
N GLY A 50 -5.56 7.08 -0.84
CA GLY A 50 -4.79 8.30 -0.98
C GLY A 50 -3.94 8.33 -2.24
N GLU A 51 -2.74 8.91 -2.14
CA GLU A 51 -1.78 8.96 -3.25
C GLU A 51 -1.01 7.65 -3.42
N MET A 52 -0.62 7.41 -4.66
CA MET A 52 0.34 6.37 -5.01
C MET A 52 1.70 6.67 -4.36
N LEU A 53 2.19 5.75 -3.55
CA LEU A 53 3.49 5.84 -2.89
C LEU A 53 4.59 5.29 -3.78
N THR A 54 4.36 4.10 -4.32
CA THR A 54 5.29 3.42 -5.22
C THR A 54 4.55 2.45 -6.13
N MET A 55 5.24 2.01 -7.18
CA MET A 55 4.75 1.05 -8.15
C MET A 55 5.90 0.10 -8.48
N ASP A 56 5.64 -1.19 -8.45
CA ASP A 56 6.60 -2.24 -8.82
C ASP A 56 6.02 -3.17 -9.88
N GLY A 57 6.71 -4.27 -10.21
CA GLY A 57 6.25 -5.23 -11.22
C GLY A 57 5.01 -6.04 -10.81
N GLU A 58 4.68 -6.06 -9.54
CA GLU A 58 3.57 -6.83 -8.95
C GLU A 58 2.33 -5.96 -8.72
N GLY A 59 2.52 -4.65 -8.48
CA GLY A 59 1.39 -3.78 -8.23
C GLY A 59 1.71 -2.36 -7.82
N ILE A 60 0.75 -1.76 -7.16
CA ILE A 60 0.80 -0.36 -6.70
C ILE A 60 0.59 -0.31 -5.20
N LEU A 61 1.38 0.53 -4.54
CA LEU A 61 1.23 0.87 -3.13
C LEU A 61 0.65 2.27 -3.00
N TYR A 62 -0.43 2.40 -2.22
CA TYR A 62 -1.08 3.68 -1.93
C TYR A 62 -1.01 3.99 -0.43
N SER A 63 -1.02 5.27 -0.09
CA SER A 63 -1.46 5.71 1.22
C SER A 63 -2.98 5.55 1.35
N GLY A 64 -3.50 5.39 2.55
CA GLY A 64 -4.94 5.31 2.78
C GLY A 64 -5.31 5.65 4.22
N VAL A 65 -6.62 5.67 4.47
CA VAL A 65 -7.19 5.81 5.80
C VAL A 65 -8.35 4.84 5.97
N GLU A 66 -8.44 4.26 7.13
CA GLU A 66 -9.64 3.55 7.58
C GLU A 66 -10.65 4.56 8.11
N ASP A 67 -11.84 4.62 7.50
CA ASP A 67 -12.76 5.75 7.69
C ASP A 67 -13.44 5.78 9.07
N LEU A 68 -13.66 4.61 9.69
CA LEU A 68 -14.34 4.55 11.01
C LEU A 68 -13.40 4.93 12.15
N GLY A 69 -12.17 4.43 12.14
CA GLY A 69 -11.17 4.69 13.17
C GLY A 69 -10.28 5.91 12.87
N GLY A 70 -10.26 6.37 11.64
CA GLY A 70 -9.43 7.51 11.21
C GLY A 70 -7.93 7.24 11.24
N PHE A 71 -7.51 5.97 11.29
CA PHE A 71 -6.09 5.62 11.30
C PHE A 71 -5.56 5.39 9.89
N ARG A 72 -4.27 5.70 9.73
CA ARG A 72 -3.57 5.52 8.46
C ARG A 72 -3.32 4.06 8.17
N VAL A 73 -3.43 3.72 6.89
CA VAL A 73 -3.12 2.40 6.35
C VAL A 73 -2.28 2.55 5.09
N THR A 74 -1.60 1.49 4.72
CA THR A 74 -0.99 1.32 3.40
C THR A 74 -1.81 0.31 2.62
N ILE A 75 -2.09 0.57 1.34
CA ILE A 75 -2.93 -0.29 0.51
C ILE A 75 -2.10 -0.80 -0.66
N LYS A 76 -1.81 -2.10 -0.70
CA LYS A 76 -1.12 -2.75 -1.83
C LYS A 76 -2.14 -3.35 -2.77
N GLU A 77 -2.20 -2.83 -3.99
CA GLU A 77 -3.04 -3.35 -5.08
C GLU A 77 -2.27 -4.37 -5.90
N TYR A 78 -2.87 -5.52 -6.16
CA TYR A 78 -2.36 -6.46 -7.15
C TYR A 78 -2.60 -5.93 -8.56
N LEU A 79 -1.55 -5.53 -9.27
CA LEU A 79 -1.61 -4.98 -10.62
C LEU A 79 -0.37 -5.41 -11.43
N PRO A 80 -0.26 -6.67 -11.84
CA PRO A 80 0.89 -7.13 -12.61
C PRO A 80 0.86 -6.57 -14.03
N PHE A 81 1.73 -5.62 -14.35
CA PHE A 81 1.77 -4.94 -15.65
C PHE A 81 1.97 -5.87 -16.85
N THR A 82 2.54 -7.05 -16.61
CA THR A 82 2.70 -8.06 -17.65
C THR A 82 1.37 -8.69 -18.06
N LEU A 83 0.40 -8.78 -17.16
CA LEU A 83 -0.88 -9.46 -17.33
C LEU A 83 -2.07 -8.52 -17.44
N ALA A 84 -2.03 -7.37 -16.76
CA ALA A 84 -3.07 -6.36 -16.81
C ALA A 84 -2.89 -5.45 -18.03
N ALA A 85 -3.97 -5.15 -18.73
CA ALA A 85 -3.97 -4.27 -19.89
C ALA A 85 -4.18 -2.82 -19.47
N GLU A 86 -5.31 -2.56 -18.85
CA GLU A 86 -5.74 -1.22 -18.48
C GLU A 86 -6.82 -1.25 -17.40
N ARG A 87 -7.04 -0.10 -16.80
CA ARG A 87 -8.15 0.14 -15.88
C ARG A 87 -9.20 0.95 -16.62
N GLY A 88 -10.45 0.50 -16.59
CA GLY A 88 -11.59 1.23 -17.13
C GLY A 88 -11.93 2.49 -16.30
N GLU A 89 -12.80 3.34 -16.84
CA GLU A 89 -13.32 4.53 -16.12
C GLU A 89 -14.12 4.15 -14.87
N ASP A 90 -14.69 2.95 -14.85
CA ASP A 90 -15.37 2.32 -13.71
C ASP A 90 -14.41 1.77 -12.64
N CYS A 91 -13.11 2.01 -12.79
CA CYS A 91 -12.02 1.48 -11.96
C CYS A 91 -11.80 -0.03 -12.09
N ILE A 92 -12.51 -0.75 -12.94
CA ILE A 92 -12.33 -2.20 -13.15
C ILE A 92 -11.04 -2.46 -13.93
N LEU A 93 -10.26 -3.41 -13.44
CA LEU A 93 -9.03 -3.85 -14.08
C LEU A 93 -9.32 -4.95 -15.11
N HIS A 94 -8.81 -4.76 -16.32
CA HIS A 94 -8.96 -5.69 -17.41
C HIS A 94 -7.65 -6.43 -17.70
N PRO A 95 -7.63 -7.77 -17.73
CA PRO A 95 -6.46 -8.53 -18.14
C PRO A 95 -6.18 -8.35 -19.64
N LYS A 96 -4.92 -8.49 -20.03
CA LYS A 96 -4.54 -8.55 -21.43
C LYS A 96 -5.15 -9.78 -22.09
N LYS A 97 -5.53 -9.62 -23.37
CA LYS A 97 -6.07 -10.71 -24.18
C LYS A 97 -5.13 -11.93 -24.15
N GLY A 98 -5.67 -13.07 -23.76
CA GLY A 98 -4.91 -14.33 -23.61
C GLY A 98 -4.23 -14.51 -22.24
N SER A 99 -4.31 -13.51 -21.34
CA SER A 99 -3.76 -13.58 -19.98
C SER A 99 -4.83 -13.79 -18.92
N GLU A 100 -6.09 -13.95 -19.27
CA GLU A 100 -7.23 -13.93 -18.37
C GLU A 100 -7.13 -15.04 -17.29
N VAL A 101 -6.76 -16.24 -17.70
CA VAL A 101 -6.63 -17.39 -16.79
C VAL A 101 -5.46 -17.17 -15.83
N LEU A 102 -4.29 -16.78 -16.37
CA LEU A 102 -3.11 -16.55 -15.54
C LEU A 102 -3.33 -15.39 -14.57
N PHE A 103 -3.91 -14.28 -15.05
CA PHE A 103 -4.26 -13.14 -14.19
C PHE A 103 -5.21 -13.56 -13.05
N LYS A 104 -6.25 -14.36 -13.36
CA LYS A 104 -7.17 -14.86 -12.34
C LYS A 104 -6.44 -15.72 -11.30
N THR A 105 -5.59 -16.66 -11.75
CA THR A 105 -4.87 -17.58 -10.86
C THR A 105 -3.93 -16.79 -9.95
N THR A 106 -3.08 -15.95 -10.52
CA THR A 106 -2.09 -15.18 -9.73
C THR A 106 -2.74 -14.12 -8.82
N ARG A 107 -3.91 -13.60 -9.19
CA ARG A 107 -4.74 -12.76 -8.30
C ARG A 107 -5.23 -13.56 -7.08
N MET A 108 -5.66 -14.80 -7.28
CA MET A 108 -6.05 -15.67 -6.17
C MET A 108 -4.85 -16.02 -5.29
N ASP A 109 -3.71 -16.33 -5.88
CA ASP A 109 -2.46 -16.59 -5.14
C ASP A 109 -2.06 -15.39 -4.28
N PHE A 110 -2.21 -14.16 -4.80
CA PHE A 110 -1.98 -12.94 -4.04
C PHE A 110 -2.94 -12.82 -2.84
N ALA A 111 -4.23 -13.06 -3.04
CA ALA A 111 -5.22 -13.04 -1.96
C ALA A 111 -4.89 -14.08 -0.88
N ASP A 112 -4.59 -15.30 -1.29
CA ASP A 112 -4.25 -16.41 -0.38
C ASP A 112 -2.99 -16.12 0.42
N LEU A 113 -1.96 -15.53 -0.22
CA LEU A 113 -0.73 -15.09 0.45
C LEU A 113 -1.03 -14.08 1.56
N TYR A 114 -1.79 -13.01 1.26
CA TYR A 114 -2.08 -11.98 2.26
C TYR A 114 -3.02 -12.47 3.36
N HIS A 115 -3.96 -13.36 3.07
CA HIS A 115 -4.74 -14.05 4.09
C HIS A 115 -3.88 -14.98 4.97
N ALA A 116 -2.85 -15.61 4.41
CA ALA A 116 -1.92 -16.41 5.19
C ALA A 116 -1.07 -15.52 6.11
N ILE A 117 -0.53 -14.40 5.60
CA ILE A 117 0.23 -13.43 6.40
C ILE A 117 -0.64 -12.85 7.51
N GLN A 118 -1.89 -12.50 7.23
CA GLN A 118 -2.85 -11.99 8.23
C GLN A 118 -2.99 -12.93 9.45
N ARG A 119 -2.94 -14.25 9.22
CA ARG A 119 -3.05 -15.25 10.30
C ARG A 119 -1.81 -15.36 11.17
N ILE A 120 -0.65 -15.04 10.66
CA ILE A 120 0.62 -15.12 11.41
C ILE A 120 1.02 -13.79 12.07
N THR A 121 0.35 -12.69 11.74
CA THR A 121 0.53 -11.42 12.46
C THR A 121 -0.26 -11.44 13.79
N PRO A 122 0.28 -10.87 14.87
CA PRO A 122 1.41 -9.95 14.92
C PRO A 122 2.77 -10.65 15.15
N ALA A 123 3.37 -11.23 14.13
CA ALA A 123 4.76 -11.68 14.23
C ALA A 123 5.68 -10.46 14.15
N THR A 124 6.66 -10.37 15.03
CA THR A 124 7.70 -9.34 14.96
C THR A 124 8.41 -9.39 13.62
N GLY A 125 8.63 -8.22 13.02
CA GLY A 125 9.33 -8.09 11.72
C GLY A 125 8.47 -8.25 10.48
N LEU A 126 7.15 -8.43 10.64
CA LEU A 126 6.18 -8.37 9.55
C LEU A 126 5.21 -7.21 9.76
N GLU A 127 4.91 -6.51 8.68
CA GLU A 127 3.85 -5.51 8.63
C GLU A 127 2.48 -6.21 8.78
N ALA A 128 1.64 -5.70 9.65
CA ALA A 128 0.35 -6.34 9.92
C ALA A 128 -0.60 -6.18 8.72
N VAL A 129 -1.16 -7.29 8.24
CA VAL A 129 -2.25 -7.29 7.27
C VAL A 129 -3.56 -7.09 8.03
N LEU A 130 -4.18 -5.92 7.86
CA LEU A 130 -5.43 -5.55 8.54
C LEU A 130 -6.65 -6.13 7.82
N ASP A 131 -6.62 -6.14 6.48
CA ASP A 131 -7.73 -6.61 5.66
C ASP A 131 -7.24 -7.05 4.27
N VAL A 132 -8.04 -7.87 3.59
CA VAL A 132 -7.86 -8.23 2.18
C VAL A 132 -9.18 -7.98 1.46
N VAL A 133 -9.20 -7.00 0.56
CA VAL A 133 -10.41 -6.53 -0.12
C VAL A 133 -10.38 -6.96 -1.58
N GLU A 134 -11.37 -7.73 -2.01
CA GLU A 134 -11.59 -8.05 -3.42
C GLU A 134 -12.54 -7.03 -4.05
N ALA A 135 -12.06 -6.23 -4.98
CA ALA A 135 -12.84 -5.24 -5.71
C ALA A 135 -12.20 -4.94 -7.07
N ASN A 136 -12.91 -4.27 -7.96
CA ASN A 136 -12.38 -3.76 -9.24
C ASN A 136 -11.68 -4.82 -10.11
N ASN A 137 -12.11 -6.08 -10.01
CA ASN A 137 -11.48 -7.25 -10.63
C ASN A 137 -10.01 -7.47 -10.22
N THR A 138 -9.62 -6.98 -9.04
CA THR A 138 -8.30 -7.20 -8.43
C THR A 138 -8.42 -7.43 -6.92
N VAL A 139 -7.29 -7.46 -6.21
CA VAL A 139 -7.20 -7.65 -4.77
C VAL A 139 -6.34 -6.55 -4.17
N TYR A 140 -6.76 -6.07 -3.02
CA TYR A 140 -6.06 -5.08 -2.22
C TYR A 140 -5.72 -5.65 -0.86
N ALA A 141 -4.45 -5.67 -0.51
CA ALA A 141 -4.02 -5.93 0.86
C ALA A 141 -3.93 -4.60 1.61
N VAL A 142 -4.67 -4.49 2.70
CA VAL A 142 -4.63 -3.32 3.59
C VAL A 142 -3.68 -3.62 4.73
N LEU A 143 -2.64 -2.82 4.83
CA LEU A 143 -1.53 -3.00 5.76
C LEU A 143 -1.50 -1.88 6.79
N GLU A 144 -0.94 -2.16 7.96
CA GLU A 144 -0.67 -1.14 8.97
C GLU A 144 0.37 -0.13 8.44
N ASP A 145 0.09 1.17 8.55
CA ASP A 145 1.10 2.20 8.26
C ASP A 145 2.00 2.42 9.48
N LEU A 146 3.18 1.84 9.45
CA LEU A 146 4.17 1.95 10.53
C LEU A 146 4.88 3.31 10.56
N GLY A 147 4.74 4.15 9.53
CA GLY A 147 5.35 5.48 9.44
C GLY A 147 6.88 5.47 9.50
N GLY A 148 7.49 4.34 9.18
CA GLY A 148 8.94 4.16 9.19
C GLY A 148 9.66 4.83 8.02
N THR A 149 10.97 4.80 8.05
CA THR A 149 11.85 5.19 6.94
C THR A 149 12.32 3.93 6.22
N PRO A 150 12.26 3.85 4.89
CA PRO A 150 12.85 2.75 4.12
C PRO A 150 14.32 2.53 4.48
N LEU A 151 14.75 1.26 4.50
CA LEU A 151 16.09 0.89 4.96
C LEU A 151 17.20 1.50 4.09
N ASP A 152 16.99 1.57 2.79
CA ASP A 152 17.89 2.20 1.81
C ASP A 152 18.04 3.70 2.09
N GLU A 153 16.94 4.44 2.25
CA GLU A 153 16.97 5.87 2.61
C GLU A 153 17.66 6.10 3.96
N TRP A 154 17.39 5.22 4.93
CA TRP A 154 18.01 5.30 6.25
C TRP A 154 19.53 5.02 6.18
N LEU A 155 19.96 4.07 5.36
CA LEU A 155 21.38 3.78 5.13
C LEU A 155 22.08 4.93 4.42
N ASP A 156 21.46 5.52 3.40
CA ASP A 156 22.01 6.65 2.64
C ASP A 156 22.15 7.92 3.50
N ALA A 157 21.27 8.12 4.46
CA ALA A 157 21.34 9.23 5.39
C ALA A 157 22.44 9.07 6.45
N ARG A 158 23.05 7.88 6.60
CA ARG A 158 24.12 7.63 7.57
C ARG A 158 25.48 8.05 7.02
N SER A 159 26.23 8.74 7.86
CA SER A 159 27.64 9.07 7.60
C SER A 159 28.63 7.96 8.01
N ALA A 160 28.18 6.96 8.79
CA ALA A 160 29.01 5.92 9.35
C ALA A 160 28.65 4.52 8.82
N THR A 161 29.65 3.69 8.59
CA THR A 161 29.47 2.28 8.23
C THR A 161 28.76 1.52 9.35
N LEU A 162 27.79 0.69 8.99
CA LEU A 162 27.07 -0.18 9.92
C LEU A 162 27.99 -1.31 10.38
N ARG A 163 28.12 -1.52 11.69
CA ARG A 163 28.86 -2.66 12.24
C ARG A 163 28.06 -3.94 12.10
N ALA A 164 28.72 -5.08 11.96
CA ALA A 164 28.07 -6.38 11.78
C ALA A 164 27.05 -6.71 12.89
N GLU A 165 27.38 -6.40 14.14
CA GLU A 165 26.49 -6.62 15.28
C GLU A 165 25.23 -5.75 15.24
N GLU A 166 25.35 -4.49 14.79
CA GLU A 166 24.23 -3.59 14.59
C GLU A 166 23.31 -4.08 13.45
N ALA A 167 23.91 -4.52 12.35
CA ALA A 167 23.19 -5.10 11.22
C ALA A 167 22.42 -6.36 11.61
N CYS A 168 23.07 -7.27 12.35
CA CYS A 168 22.44 -8.49 12.85
C CYS A 168 21.28 -8.18 13.81
N ALA A 169 21.45 -7.22 14.72
CA ALA A 169 20.40 -6.83 15.66
C ALA A 169 19.19 -6.21 14.93
N MET A 170 19.44 -5.37 13.94
CA MET A 170 18.39 -4.71 13.14
C MET A 170 17.64 -5.69 12.24
N LEU A 171 18.34 -6.67 11.62
CA LEU A 171 17.73 -7.63 10.72
C LEU A 171 17.11 -8.84 11.41
N ARG A 172 17.39 -9.05 12.67
CA ARG A 172 16.84 -10.19 13.45
C ARG A 172 15.30 -10.29 13.35
N PRO A 173 14.51 -9.22 13.56
CA PRO A 173 13.06 -9.31 13.44
C PRO A 173 12.60 -9.73 12.04
N VAL A 174 13.32 -9.31 10.98
CA VAL A 174 13.03 -9.70 9.60
C VAL A 174 13.22 -11.21 9.41
N PHE A 175 14.34 -11.77 9.92
CA PHE A 175 14.58 -13.22 9.85
C PHE A 175 13.55 -14.02 10.66
N GLU A 176 13.16 -13.51 11.82
CA GLU A 176 12.11 -14.13 12.65
C GLU A 176 10.75 -14.12 11.93
N GLY A 177 10.40 -13.01 11.28
CA GLY A 177 9.21 -12.89 10.43
C GLY A 177 9.21 -13.87 9.26
N VAL A 178 10.31 -13.93 8.50
CA VAL A 178 10.47 -14.89 7.39
C VAL A 178 10.37 -16.34 7.90
N ALA A 179 11.00 -16.65 9.03
CA ALA A 179 10.90 -17.99 9.63
C ALA A 179 9.47 -18.33 10.07
N ALA A 180 8.67 -17.36 10.46
CA ALA A 180 7.25 -17.57 10.77
C ALA A 180 6.41 -17.86 9.52
N MET A 181 6.75 -17.24 8.38
CA MET A 181 6.07 -17.48 7.09
C MET A 181 6.37 -18.88 6.51
N HIS A 182 7.47 -19.53 6.90
CA HIS A 182 7.88 -20.85 6.40
C HIS A 182 7.39 -22.02 7.26
N LYS A 183 6.63 -21.76 8.31
CA LYS A 183 6.01 -22.79 9.18
C LYS A 183 4.59 -23.13 8.73
#